data_0ceb16516a0dec6a61861762b7b88518
#
_entry.id   0ceb16516a0dec6a61861762b7b88518
#
_cell.length_a   1.000
_cell.length_b   1.000
_cell.length_c   1.000
_cell.angle_alpha   90.00
_cell.angle_beta   90.00
_cell.angle_gamma   90.00
#
_symmetry.space_group_name_H-M   'P 1'
#
loop_
_entity.id
_entity.type
_entity.pdbx_description
1 polymer ?
#
loop_
_entity_poly.entity_id
_entity_poly.type
_entity_poly.pdbx_seq_one_letter_code
_entity_poly.pdbx_strand_id
1 'polypeptide(L)'
;MSKKVMIVEDNELNMKLFRDLIEASGYETIQTRNGMEALDLARRYRPDLILMDIQLPEVSGLEVTKWLKEDPDLHVIPVIAVTAFAMKGDEERIRQGGCEAYVSKPISVPKFLETIKTYLGDA
;
A
#
# COMPACT_ATOMS: atom_id res chain seq x y z
N MET A 1 -16.84 -3.53 12.77
CA MET A 1 -16.08 -4.32 11.79
C MET A 1 -14.71 -3.71 11.57
N SER A 2 -13.70 -4.57 11.50
CA SER A 2 -12.33 -4.12 11.31
C SER A 2 -12.11 -3.65 9.88
N LYS A 3 -11.32 -2.59 9.73
CA LYS A 3 -10.89 -2.15 8.41
C LYS A 3 -9.77 -3.05 7.92
N LYS A 4 -9.66 -3.19 6.61
CA LYS A 4 -8.72 -4.09 5.95
C LYS A 4 -7.67 -3.31 5.19
N VAL A 5 -6.41 -3.71 5.36
CA VAL A 5 -5.28 -3.14 4.63
C VAL A 5 -4.65 -4.24 3.78
N MET A 6 -4.59 -4.02 2.48
CA MET A 6 -3.86 -4.94 1.60
C MET A 6 -2.41 -4.49 1.51
N ILE A 7 -1.49 -5.42 1.71
CA ILE A 7 -0.06 -5.15 1.66
C ILE A 7 0.52 -5.89 0.45
N VAL A 8 1.08 -5.14 -0.48
CA VAL A 8 1.77 -5.70 -1.64
C VAL A 8 3.26 -5.43 -1.45
N GLU A 9 4.00 -6.43 -1.03
CA GLU A 9 5.40 -6.30 -0.64
C GLU A 9 6.14 -7.60 -0.91
N ASP A 10 7.24 -7.52 -1.66
CA ASP A 10 8.03 -8.68 -2.02
C ASP A 10 8.99 -9.13 -0.92
N ASN A 11 9.50 -8.20 -0.13
CA ASN A 11 10.45 -8.51 0.93
C ASN A 11 9.75 -9.07 2.15
N GLU A 12 10.17 -10.26 2.57
CA GLU A 12 9.53 -11.00 3.65
C GLU A 12 9.63 -10.28 5.00
N LEU A 13 10.76 -9.67 5.28
CA LEU A 13 10.97 -8.93 6.54
C LEU A 13 10.09 -7.66 6.59
N ASN A 14 10.01 -6.96 5.46
CA ASN A 14 9.16 -5.78 5.38
C ASN A 14 7.68 -6.15 5.48
N MET A 15 7.29 -7.24 4.83
CA MET A 15 5.91 -7.75 4.93
C MET A 15 5.54 -8.03 6.38
N LYS A 16 6.42 -8.72 7.09
CA LYS A 16 6.19 -9.04 8.50
C LYS A 16 6.07 -7.76 9.34
N LEU A 17 6.97 -6.81 9.12
CA LEU A 17 6.96 -5.55 9.85
C LEU A 17 5.65 -4.79 9.64
N PHE A 18 5.24 -4.63 8.39
CA PHE A 18 4.01 -3.91 8.07
C PHE A 18 2.79 -4.62 8.64
N ARG A 19 2.72 -5.93 8.47
CA ARG A 19 1.62 -6.73 9.01
C ARG A 19 1.52 -6.58 10.51
N ASP A 20 2.64 -6.76 11.23
CA ASP A 20 2.62 -6.70 12.68
C ASP A 20 2.20 -5.33 13.19
N LEU A 21 2.68 -4.25 12.56
CA LEU A 21 2.31 -2.90 12.96
C LEU A 21 0.83 -2.61 12.70
N ILE A 22 0.33 -3.05 11.56
CA ILE A 22 -1.05 -2.80 11.16
C ILE A 22 -2.01 -3.61 12.03
N GLU A 23 -1.70 -4.89 12.25
CA GLU A 23 -2.54 -5.73 13.09
C GLU A 23 -2.53 -5.30 14.56
N ALA A 24 -1.39 -4.82 15.04
CA ALA A 24 -1.31 -4.27 16.39
C ALA A 24 -2.16 -3.01 16.56
N SER A 25 -2.45 -2.32 15.48
CA SER A 25 -3.30 -1.13 15.48
C SER A 25 -4.79 -1.45 15.34
N GLY A 26 -5.14 -2.74 15.25
CA GLY A 26 -6.54 -3.17 15.20
C GLY A 26 -7.11 -3.39 13.80
N TYR A 27 -6.28 -3.32 12.76
CA TYR A 27 -6.74 -3.55 11.39
C TYR A 27 -6.46 -4.99 10.95
N GLU A 28 -7.23 -5.47 9.98
CA GLU A 28 -6.97 -6.76 9.34
C GLU A 28 -6.04 -6.56 8.15
N THR A 29 -5.26 -7.59 7.82
CA THR A 29 -4.35 -7.51 6.68
C THR A 29 -4.67 -8.56 5.62
N ILE A 30 -4.45 -8.16 4.36
CA ILE A 30 -4.48 -9.05 3.20
C ILE A 30 -3.10 -8.92 2.59
N GLN A 31 -2.39 -10.03 2.42
CA GLN A 31 -0.99 -10.02 2.04
C GLN A 31 -0.75 -10.66 0.70
N THR A 32 0.06 -10.02 -0.14
CA THR A 32 0.57 -10.64 -1.35
C THR A 32 1.98 -10.14 -1.62
N ARG A 33 2.80 -11.03 -2.17
CA ARG A 33 4.16 -10.71 -2.60
C ARG A 33 4.21 -10.42 -4.10
N ASN A 34 3.09 -10.59 -4.79
CA ASN A 34 3.01 -10.52 -6.24
C ASN A 34 2.05 -9.42 -6.68
N GLY A 35 2.60 -8.39 -7.35
CA GLY A 35 1.79 -7.29 -7.85
C GLY A 35 0.74 -7.72 -8.87
N MET A 36 0.99 -8.81 -9.59
CA MET A 36 0.02 -9.31 -10.57
C MET A 36 -1.25 -9.85 -9.93
N GLU A 37 -1.19 -10.26 -8.67
CA GLU A 37 -2.36 -10.75 -7.94
C GLU A 37 -3.15 -9.62 -7.27
N ALA A 38 -2.57 -8.43 -7.19
CA ALA A 38 -3.14 -7.34 -6.41
C ALA A 38 -4.56 -6.96 -6.86
N LEU A 39 -4.80 -6.90 -8.16
CA LEU A 39 -6.13 -6.55 -8.69
C LEU A 39 -7.18 -7.58 -8.28
N ASP A 40 -6.87 -8.86 -8.45
CA ASP A 40 -7.80 -9.94 -8.10
C ASP A 40 -8.10 -9.95 -6.61
N LEU A 41 -7.07 -9.77 -5.79
CA LEU A 41 -7.24 -9.72 -4.34
C LEU A 41 -8.04 -8.49 -3.91
N ALA A 42 -7.79 -7.35 -4.53
CA ALA A 42 -8.54 -6.13 -4.24
C ALA A 42 -10.02 -6.29 -4.58
N ARG A 43 -10.32 -6.94 -5.70
CA ARG A 43 -11.71 -7.21 -6.08
C ARG A 43 -12.38 -8.18 -5.10
N ARG A 44 -11.65 -9.19 -4.67
CA ARG A 44 -12.18 -10.22 -3.78
C ARG A 44 -12.43 -9.70 -2.36
N TYR A 45 -11.48 -8.98 -1.80
CA TYR A 45 -11.51 -8.58 -0.40
C TYR A 45 -11.91 -7.13 -0.17
N ARG A 46 -11.86 -6.29 -1.18
CA ARG A 46 -12.19 -4.87 -1.11
C ARG A 46 -11.56 -4.17 0.10
N PRO A 47 -10.22 -4.07 0.13
CA PRO A 47 -9.55 -3.43 1.25
C PRO A 47 -9.90 -1.95 1.34
N ASP A 48 -9.75 -1.41 2.53
CA ASP A 48 -9.98 0.02 2.77
C ASP A 48 -8.75 0.86 2.44
N LEU A 49 -7.59 0.21 2.33
CA LEU A 49 -6.33 0.86 2.04
C LEU A 49 -5.38 -0.16 1.43
N ILE A 50 -4.52 0.29 0.51
CA ILE A 50 -3.49 -0.56 -0.09
C ILE A 50 -2.13 0.05 0.18
N LEU A 51 -1.22 -0.74 0.77
CA LEU A 51 0.20 -0.41 0.86
C LEU A 51 0.89 -1.06 -0.33
N MET A 52 1.48 -0.25 -1.19
CA MET A 52 2.06 -0.73 -2.44
C MET A 52 3.56 -0.47 -2.47
N ASP A 53 4.36 -1.54 -2.45
CA ASP A 53 5.78 -1.43 -2.69
C ASP A 53 5.98 -1.10 -4.17
N ILE A 54 6.71 -0.04 -4.44
CA ILE A 54 6.97 0.38 -5.82
C ILE A 54 7.95 -0.55 -6.50
N GLN A 55 8.86 -1.13 -5.72
CA GLN A 55 9.94 -1.97 -6.25
C GLN A 55 9.61 -3.45 -6.21
N LEU A 56 8.60 -3.84 -6.96
CA LEU A 56 8.23 -5.24 -7.09
C LEU A 56 9.03 -5.89 -8.23
N PRO A 57 9.30 -7.21 -8.15
CA PRO A 57 10.20 -7.85 -9.11
C PRO A 57 9.69 -7.93 -10.55
N GLU A 58 8.43 -8.26 -10.75
CA GLU A 58 7.92 -8.49 -12.12
C GLU A 58 7.23 -7.28 -12.73
N VAL A 59 6.60 -6.49 -11.89
CA VAL A 59 5.85 -5.31 -12.32
C VAL A 59 6.01 -4.22 -11.29
N SER A 60 6.21 -2.98 -11.75
CA SER A 60 6.34 -1.85 -10.84
C SER A 60 5.05 -1.64 -10.05
N GLY A 61 5.15 -1.30 -8.77
CA GLY A 61 4.00 -0.93 -7.97
C GLY A 61 3.24 0.26 -8.54
N LEU A 62 3.91 1.13 -9.29
CA LEU A 62 3.26 2.25 -9.95
C LEU A 62 2.33 1.77 -11.08
N GLU A 63 2.74 0.73 -11.81
CA GLU A 63 1.87 0.13 -12.83
C GLU A 63 0.66 -0.54 -12.21
N VAL A 64 0.86 -1.27 -11.12
CA VAL A 64 -0.25 -1.89 -10.40
C VAL A 64 -1.22 -0.82 -9.89
N THR A 65 -0.70 0.27 -9.37
CA THR A 65 -1.51 1.40 -8.92
C THR A 65 -2.33 1.98 -10.08
N LYS A 66 -1.71 2.12 -11.24
CA LYS A 66 -2.39 2.61 -12.43
C LYS A 66 -3.58 1.70 -12.79
N TRP A 67 -3.37 0.40 -12.77
CA TRP A 67 -4.45 -0.56 -13.05
C TRP A 67 -5.59 -0.44 -12.04
N LEU A 68 -5.25 -0.27 -10.75
CA LEU A 68 -6.25 -0.08 -9.70
C LEU A 68 -7.06 1.20 -9.92
N LYS A 69 -6.38 2.29 -10.28
CA LYS A 69 -7.04 3.58 -10.48
C LYS A 69 -7.85 3.64 -11.78
N GLU A 70 -7.57 2.78 -12.73
CA GLU A 70 -8.35 2.66 -13.96
C GLU A 70 -9.58 1.77 -13.79
N ASP A 71 -9.64 1.00 -12.70
CA ASP A 71 -10.77 0.10 -12.45
C ASP A 71 -11.94 0.88 -11.83
N PRO A 72 -13.16 0.78 -12.42
CA PRO A 72 -14.32 1.55 -11.92
C PRO A 72 -14.71 1.25 -10.48
N ASP A 73 -14.41 0.04 -10.00
CA ASP A 73 -14.78 -0.37 -8.64
C ASP A 73 -13.65 -0.12 -7.63
N LEU A 74 -12.40 -0.14 -8.08
CA LEU A 74 -11.24 -0.10 -7.18
C LEU A 74 -10.58 1.27 -7.07
N HIS A 75 -10.87 2.19 -7.99
CA HIS A 75 -10.19 3.48 -8.03
C HIS A 75 -10.38 4.34 -6.78
N VAL A 76 -11.42 4.06 -6.00
CA VAL A 76 -11.71 4.82 -4.76
C VAL A 76 -10.85 4.38 -3.59
N ILE A 77 -10.18 3.22 -3.68
CA ILE A 77 -9.36 2.72 -2.59
C ILE A 77 -8.04 3.51 -2.56
N PRO A 78 -7.70 4.16 -1.42
CA PRO A 78 -6.43 4.90 -1.36
C PRO A 78 -5.24 3.95 -1.41
N VAL A 79 -4.20 4.37 -2.14
CA VAL A 79 -2.95 3.62 -2.27
C VAL A 79 -1.83 4.45 -1.68
N ILE A 80 -1.10 3.87 -0.74
CA ILE A 80 0.08 4.48 -0.15
C ILE A 80 1.29 3.74 -0.71
N ALA A 81 2.17 4.47 -1.40
CA ALA A 81 3.39 3.89 -1.94
C ALA A 81 4.42 3.69 -0.84
N VAL A 82 5.17 2.59 -0.91
CA VAL A 82 6.30 2.34 -0.03
C VAL A 82 7.53 2.23 -0.91
N THR A 83 8.56 3.03 -0.63
CA THR A 83 9.72 3.10 -1.51
C THR A 83 11.02 3.39 -0.75
N ALA A 84 12.11 2.79 -1.21
CA ALA A 84 13.45 3.12 -0.73
C ALA A 84 14.01 4.39 -1.41
N PHE A 85 13.36 4.83 -2.49
CA PHE A 85 13.82 5.98 -3.27
C PHE A 85 12.82 7.13 -3.15
N ALA A 86 12.95 7.90 -2.09
CA ALA A 86 12.07 9.05 -1.84
C ALA A 86 12.78 10.35 -2.19
N MET A 87 13.34 10.44 -3.39
CA MET A 87 13.94 11.66 -3.89
C MET A 87 12.83 12.59 -4.43
N LYS A 88 13.11 13.86 -4.47
CA LYS A 88 12.14 14.89 -4.82
C LYS A 88 11.39 14.62 -6.14
N GLY A 89 12.10 14.13 -7.16
CA GLY A 89 11.48 13.80 -8.44
C GLY A 89 10.61 12.56 -8.38
N ASP A 90 10.93 11.62 -7.48
CA ASP A 90 10.17 10.38 -7.32
C ASP A 90 8.84 10.62 -6.63
N GLU A 91 8.79 11.53 -5.67
CA GLU A 91 7.55 11.88 -4.99
C GLU A 91 6.49 12.36 -5.97
N GLU A 92 6.86 13.25 -6.87
CA GLU A 92 5.95 13.76 -7.87
C GLU A 92 5.46 12.64 -8.80
N ARG A 93 6.35 11.79 -9.25
CA ARG A 93 6.02 10.65 -10.11
C ARG A 93 5.07 9.69 -9.41
N ILE A 94 5.28 9.44 -8.13
CA ILE A 94 4.42 8.57 -7.32
C ILE A 94 3.01 9.14 -7.24
N ARG A 95 2.88 10.43 -6.97
CA ARG A 95 1.58 11.08 -6.88
C ARG A 95 0.86 11.13 -8.21
N GLN A 96 1.59 11.39 -9.29
CA GLN A 96 1.03 11.38 -10.65
C GLN A 96 0.55 9.99 -11.05
N GLY A 97 1.16 8.95 -10.51
CA GLY A 97 0.74 7.58 -10.74
C GLY A 97 -0.54 7.18 -10.01
N GLY A 98 -1.08 8.05 -9.16
CA GLY A 98 -2.34 7.83 -8.47
C GLY A 98 -2.22 7.47 -7.00
N CYS A 99 -1.02 7.45 -6.44
CA CYS A 99 -0.84 7.20 -5.01
C CYS A 99 -1.21 8.46 -4.21
N GLU A 100 -1.97 8.27 -3.15
CA GLU A 100 -2.40 9.38 -2.29
C GLU A 100 -1.30 9.87 -1.38
N ALA A 101 -0.37 8.98 -1.02
CA ALA A 101 0.76 9.31 -0.14
C ALA A 101 1.91 8.35 -0.41
N TYR A 102 3.04 8.59 0.22
CA TYR A 102 4.15 7.64 0.17
C TYR A 102 4.85 7.57 1.53
N VAL A 103 5.50 6.44 1.78
CA VAL A 103 6.30 6.20 2.97
C VAL A 103 7.68 5.75 2.49
N SER A 104 8.74 6.39 2.96
CA SER A 104 10.09 6.01 2.57
C SER A 104 10.67 4.95 3.50
N LYS A 105 11.47 4.05 2.91
CA LYS A 105 12.23 3.04 3.65
C LYS A 105 13.61 3.61 4.02
N PRO A 106 14.17 3.27 5.16
CA PRO A 106 13.55 2.52 6.25
C PRO A 106 12.44 3.32 6.91
N ILE A 107 11.35 2.65 7.26
CA ILE A 107 10.19 3.36 7.77
C ILE A 107 10.40 3.90 9.17
N SER A 108 9.84 5.09 9.41
CA SER A 108 9.67 5.61 10.76
C SER A 108 8.34 5.07 11.28
N VAL A 109 8.36 4.25 12.32
CA VAL A 109 7.13 3.63 12.85
C VAL A 109 6.06 4.67 13.18
N PRO A 110 6.38 5.76 13.91
CA PRO A 110 5.35 6.78 14.18
C PRO A 110 4.74 7.40 12.94
N LYS A 111 5.56 7.74 11.94
CA LYS A 111 5.08 8.33 10.69
C LYS A 111 4.25 7.34 9.89
N PHE A 112 4.67 6.08 9.86
CA PHE A 112 3.94 5.02 9.17
C PHE A 112 2.54 4.87 9.75
N LEU A 113 2.45 4.73 11.06
CA LEU A 113 1.16 4.56 11.74
C LEU A 113 0.28 5.79 11.61
N GLU A 114 0.86 6.97 11.66
CA GLU A 114 0.14 8.22 11.47
C GLU A 114 -0.47 8.29 10.06
N THR A 115 0.31 7.91 9.05
CA THR A 115 -0.17 7.91 7.66
C THR A 115 -1.32 6.93 7.49
N ILE A 116 -1.18 5.71 8.01
CA ILE A 116 -2.25 4.71 7.94
C ILE A 116 -3.53 5.25 8.60
N LYS A 117 -3.40 5.81 9.78
CA LYS A 117 -4.52 6.35 10.53
C LYS A 117 -5.20 7.51 9.80
N THR A 118 -4.43 8.34 9.11
CA THR A 118 -4.96 9.46 8.34
C THR A 118 -5.99 9.00 7.30
N TYR A 119 -5.73 7.86 6.68
CA TYR A 119 -6.62 7.34 5.63
C TYR A 119 -7.69 6.39 6.13
N LEU A 120 -7.45 5.72 7.25
CA LEU A 120 -8.41 4.74 7.79
C LEU A 120 -9.21 5.25 8.99
N GLY A 121 -8.71 6.27 9.66
CA GLY A 121 -9.29 6.69 10.94
C GLY A 121 -8.94 5.70 12.05
N ASP A 122 -9.69 5.75 13.13
CA ASP A 122 -9.49 4.81 14.24
C ASP A 122 -10.06 3.45 13.89
N ALA A 123 -9.35 2.42 14.32
CA ALA A 123 -9.77 1.03 14.10
C ALA A 123 -11.04 0.71 14.87
#